data_8eaee7cbb7a36124c123e0e048400aba
#
_entry.id   8eaee7cbb7a36124c123e0e048400aba
#
_cell.length_a   1.000
_cell.length_b   1.000
_cell.length_c   1.000
_cell.angle_alpha   90.00
_cell.angle_beta   90.00
_cell.angle_gamma   90.00
#
_symmetry.space_group_name_H-M   'P 1'
#
loop_
_entity.id
_entity.type
_entity.pdbx_description
1 polymer ?
#
loop_
_entity_poly.entity_id
_entity_poly.type
_entity_poly.pdbx_seq_one_letter_code
_entity_poly.pdbx_strand_id
1 'polypeptide(L)'
;IFLVINICFFIFWLIIQKYKFALFPLVAFLLCYSQIRTYFPLNFHTSKLPEDSFKVLSYNIMGFDGAVKKDGENLILNYLKNSGADILCLQEYQTIESPRYLSQKDVEKALKDYPYHNIQIVGRGSGKGHTNRIACYSKFPILSSRKLDYASEYNGSVVYELKMGEDTVMLINN
;
A
#
# COMPACT_ATOMS: atom_id res chain seq x y z
N ILE A 1 13.27 -18.52 -1.72
CA ILE A 1 14.06 -19.71 -2.10
C ILE A 1 15.44 -19.67 -1.44
N PHE A 2 16.28 -18.65 -1.66
CA PHE A 2 17.64 -18.52 -1.11
C PHE A 2 17.73 -18.80 0.40
N LEU A 3 16.88 -18.18 1.22
CA LEU A 3 16.85 -18.37 2.67
C LEU A 3 16.61 -19.82 3.05
N VAL A 4 15.58 -20.44 2.45
CA VAL A 4 15.21 -21.83 2.75
C VAL A 4 16.34 -22.79 2.43
N ILE A 5 16.96 -22.66 1.26
CA ILE A 5 18.09 -23.50 0.83
C ILE A 5 19.26 -23.37 1.81
N ASN A 6 19.64 -22.16 2.19
CA ASN A 6 20.77 -21.95 3.10
C ASN A 6 20.48 -22.44 4.53
N ILE A 7 19.22 -22.32 5.01
CA ILE A 7 18.81 -22.93 6.29
C ILE A 7 18.92 -24.45 6.22
N CYS A 8 18.43 -25.07 5.13
CA CYS A 8 18.55 -26.52 4.97
C CYS A 8 20.00 -26.99 4.94
N PHE A 9 20.90 -26.28 4.22
CA PHE A 9 22.33 -26.60 4.23
C PHE A 9 22.96 -26.41 5.61
N PHE A 10 22.62 -25.35 6.31
CA PHE A 10 23.11 -25.09 7.66
C PHE A 10 22.75 -26.25 8.59
N ILE A 11 21.48 -26.64 8.63
CA ILE A 11 20.98 -27.77 9.45
C ILE A 11 21.64 -29.09 9.03
N PHE A 12 21.75 -29.35 7.73
CA PHE A 12 22.38 -30.56 7.19
C PHE A 12 23.83 -30.69 7.69
N TRP A 13 24.65 -29.63 7.61
CA TRP A 13 26.02 -29.65 8.07
C TRP A 13 26.13 -29.84 9.59
N LEU A 14 25.17 -29.35 10.36
CA LEU A 14 25.11 -29.59 11.81
C LEU A 14 24.80 -31.05 12.12
N ILE A 15 23.83 -31.65 11.42
CA ILE A 15 23.42 -33.06 11.64
C ILE A 15 24.59 -34.01 11.37
N ILE A 16 25.33 -33.81 10.29
CA ILE A 16 26.47 -34.66 9.94
C ILE A 16 27.77 -34.24 10.68
N GLN A 17 27.67 -33.33 11.65
CA GLN A 17 28.77 -32.85 12.50
C GLN A 17 29.96 -32.26 11.73
N LYS A 18 29.72 -31.75 10.52
CA LYS A 18 30.73 -31.09 9.69
C LYS A 18 30.66 -29.56 9.88
N TYR A 19 30.83 -29.10 11.09
CA TYR A 19 30.64 -27.70 11.52
C TYR A 19 31.37 -26.66 10.68
N LYS A 20 32.58 -27.00 10.16
CA LYS A 20 33.35 -26.11 9.28
C LYS A 20 32.56 -25.71 8.02
N PHE A 21 31.73 -26.64 7.49
CA PHE A 21 30.93 -26.39 6.30
C PHE A 21 29.64 -25.60 6.63
N ALA A 22 29.15 -25.67 7.87
CA ALA A 22 28.03 -24.84 8.31
C ALA A 22 28.36 -23.32 8.31
N LEU A 23 29.64 -23.00 8.31
CA LEU A 23 30.08 -21.60 8.24
C LEU A 23 29.72 -20.93 6.90
N PHE A 24 29.71 -21.66 5.78
CA PHE A 24 29.36 -21.09 4.48
C PHE A 24 27.95 -20.48 4.42
N PRO A 25 26.87 -21.22 4.75
CA PRO A 25 25.54 -20.64 4.80
C PRO A 25 25.43 -19.52 5.85
N LEU A 26 26.14 -19.60 6.97
CA LEU A 26 26.16 -18.53 7.97
C LEU A 26 26.76 -17.23 7.41
N VAL A 27 27.89 -17.33 6.71
CA VAL A 27 28.50 -16.17 6.03
C VAL A 27 27.55 -15.63 4.95
N ALA A 28 26.87 -16.50 4.19
CA ALA A 28 25.88 -16.07 3.21
C ALA A 28 24.73 -15.27 3.85
N PHE A 29 24.23 -15.67 5.02
CA PHE A 29 23.25 -14.91 5.77
C PHE A 29 23.76 -13.54 6.21
N LEU A 30 25.00 -13.47 6.70
CA LEU A 30 25.59 -12.21 7.12
C LEU A 30 25.77 -11.24 5.95
N LEU A 31 26.27 -11.72 4.82
CA LEU A 31 26.45 -10.91 3.60
C LEU A 31 25.09 -10.42 3.02
N CYS A 32 24.05 -11.24 3.11
CA CYS A 32 22.71 -10.92 2.61
C CYS A 32 21.79 -10.31 3.68
N TYR A 33 22.31 -9.95 4.86
CA TYR A 33 21.49 -9.48 5.98
C TYR A 33 20.62 -8.26 5.63
N SER A 34 21.18 -7.30 4.90
CA SER A 34 20.46 -6.10 4.48
C SER A 34 19.26 -6.46 3.57
N GLN A 35 19.47 -7.33 2.59
CA GLN A 35 18.43 -7.81 1.68
C GLN A 35 17.37 -8.62 2.43
N ILE A 36 17.80 -9.51 3.34
CA ILE A 36 16.90 -10.30 4.16
C ILE A 36 15.99 -9.38 4.99
N ARG A 37 16.55 -8.37 5.64
CA ARG A 37 15.79 -7.40 6.43
C ARG A 37 14.79 -6.60 5.59
N THR A 38 15.10 -6.31 4.33
CA THR A 38 14.19 -5.63 3.42
C THR A 38 12.97 -6.48 3.07
N TYR A 39 13.18 -7.79 2.81
CA TYR A 39 12.08 -8.70 2.44
C TYR A 39 11.32 -9.28 3.64
N PHE A 40 11.98 -9.36 4.81
CA PHE A 40 11.39 -9.86 6.06
C PHE A 40 11.69 -8.88 7.19
N PRO A 41 10.99 -7.72 7.22
CA PRO A 41 11.18 -6.74 8.28
C PRO A 41 10.56 -7.28 9.59
N LEU A 42 11.41 -7.89 10.42
CA LEU A 42 11.01 -8.32 11.76
C LEU A 42 11.04 -7.11 12.70
N ASN A 43 9.88 -6.49 12.87
CA ASN A 43 9.70 -5.40 13.82
C ASN A 43 9.14 -5.98 15.13
N PHE A 44 10.01 -6.26 16.09
CA PHE A 44 9.62 -6.82 17.40
C PHE A 44 9.11 -5.77 18.39
N HIS A 45 9.21 -4.49 18.07
CA HIS A 45 8.79 -3.40 18.94
C HIS A 45 7.83 -2.47 18.22
N THR A 46 6.60 -2.42 18.71
CA THR A 46 5.73 -1.26 18.53
C THR A 46 6.11 -0.26 19.62
N SER A 47 6.92 0.73 19.29
CA SER A 47 7.07 1.90 20.14
C SER A 47 5.69 2.56 20.30
N LYS A 48 5.39 3.08 21.50
CA LYS A 48 4.22 3.96 21.66
C LYS A 48 4.36 5.10 20.67
N LEU A 49 3.36 5.24 19.79
CA LEU A 49 3.33 6.37 18.86
C LEU A 49 3.19 7.67 19.65
N PRO A 50 3.88 8.75 19.27
CA PRO A 50 3.64 10.08 19.82
C PRO A 50 2.16 10.47 19.67
N GLU A 51 1.64 11.27 20.59
CA GLU A 51 0.23 11.70 20.59
C GLU A 51 -0.16 12.44 19.30
N ASP A 52 0.79 13.16 18.70
CA ASP A 52 0.61 13.91 17.44
C ASP A 52 0.86 13.08 16.18
N SER A 53 0.93 11.75 16.28
CA SER A 53 1.13 10.87 15.14
C SER A 53 -0.11 10.79 14.27
N PHE A 54 0.07 10.77 12.95
CA PHE A 54 -0.98 10.42 12.00
C PHE A 54 -0.64 9.14 11.26
N LYS A 55 -1.67 8.42 10.86
CA LYS A 55 -1.55 7.12 10.19
C LYS A 55 -1.87 7.25 8.71
N VAL A 56 -0.90 6.90 7.85
CA VAL A 56 -1.09 6.82 6.41
C VAL A 56 -1.18 5.35 6.01
N LEU A 57 -2.22 5.00 5.24
CA LEU A 57 -2.37 3.70 4.61
C LEU A 57 -2.17 3.86 3.10
N SER A 58 -1.17 3.20 2.54
CA SER A 58 -0.98 3.07 1.09
C SER A 58 -1.36 1.66 0.66
N TYR A 59 -2.26 1.55 -0.32
CA TYR A 59 -2.81 0.27 -0.73
C TYR A 59 -3.20 0.25 -2.22
N ASN A 60 -2.60 -0.65 -2.99
CA ASN A 60 -3.08 -0.97 -4.32
C ASN A 60 -4.34 -1.85 -4.19
N ILE A 61 -5.50 -1.28 -4.51
CA ILE A 61 -6.80 -1.91 -4.26
C ILE A 61 -7.33 -2.74 -5.43
N MET A 62 -6.58 -2.82 -6.55
CA MET A 62 -6.97 -3.60 -7.74
C MET A 62 -8.43 -3.36 -8.16
N GLY A 63 -8.86 -2.09 -8.19
CA GLY A 63 -10.26 -1.72 -8.47
C GLY A 63 -11.26 -2.28 -7.45
N PHE A 64 -10.90 -2.38 -6.17
CA PHE A 64 -11.69 -3.02 -5.11
C PHE A 64 -11.98 -4.52 -5.40
N ASP A 65 -10.98 -5.25 -5.90
CA ASP A 65 -11.12 -6.64 -6.36
C ASP A 65 -12.22 -6.75 -7.45
N GLY A 66 -12.06 -5.93 -8.51
CA GLY A 66 -13.03 -5.81 -9.60
C GLY A 66 -14.34 -5.11 -9.20
N ALA A 67 -14.34 -4.38 -8.09
CA ALA A 67 -15.48 -3.63 -7.55
C ALA A 67 -16.72 -4.49 -7.23
N VAL A 68 -16.59 -5.81 -7.11
CA VAL A 68 -17.71 -6.72 -6.88
C VAL A 68 -18.22 -6.61 -5.43
N LYS A 69 -19.54 -6.56 -5.27
CA LYS A 69 -20.21 -6.69 -3.98
C LYS A 69 -20.57 -8.16 -3.75
N LYS A 70 -20.10 -8.74 -2.64
CA LYS A 70 -20.60 -10.04 -2.14
C LYS A 70 -21.55 -9.77 -0.97
N ASP A 71 -22.78 -10.23 -1.08
CA ASP A 71 -23.82 -9.98 -0.07
C ASP A 71 -24.04 -8.49 0.25
N GLY A 72 -23.84 -7.64 -0.76
CA GLY A 72 -23.96 -6.18 -0.63
C GLY A 72 -22.71 -5.47 -0.09
N GLU A 73 -21.65 -6.20 0.25
CA GLU A 73 -20.40 -5.68 0.84
C GLU A 73 -19.19 -5.92 -0.07
N ASN A 74 -18.15 -5.12 0.16
CA ASN A 74 -16.83 -5.31 -0.44
C ASN A 74 -15.77 -5.33 0.66
N LEU A 75 -14.98 -6.41 0.69
CA LEU A 75 -14.01 -6.64 1.78
C LEU A 75 -12.91 -5.57 1.84
N ILE A 76 -12.45 -5.10 0.68
CA ILE A 76 -11.41 -4.05 0.63
C ILE A 76 -11.98 -2.74 1.17
N LEU A 77 -13.19 -2.37 0.76
CA LEU A 77 -13.83 -1.15 1.27
C LEU A 77 -14.09 -1.22 2.78
N ASN A 78 -14.52 -2.37 3.29
CA ASN A 78 -14.70 -2.59 4.73
C ASN A 78 -13.35 -2.51 5.48
N TYR A 79 -12.28 -3.05 4.91
CA TYR A 79 -10.93 -2.92 5.49
C TYR A 79 -10.49 -1.45 5.54
N LEU A 80 -10.65 -0.69 4.46
CA LEU A 80 -10.29 0.72 4.42
C LEU A 80 -11.05 1.54 5.47
N LYS A 81 -12.37 1.34 5.55
CA LYS A 81 -13.24 1.99 6.54
C LYS A 81 -12.78 1.74 7.98
N ASN A 82 -12.36 0.51 8.28
CA ASN A 82 -11.98 0.08 9.63
C ASN A 82 -10.47 0.17 9.91
N SER A 83 -9.67 0.68 8.97
CA SER A 83 -8.20 0.74 9.09
C SER A 83 -7.70 1.64 10.20
N GLY A 84 -8.52 2.62 10.61
CA GLY A 84 -8.12 3.66 11.55
C GLY A 84 -7.06 4.62 11.00
N ALA A 85 -6.84 4.62 9.68
CA ALA A 85 -5.91 5.57 9.05
C ALA A 85 -6.50 6.99 9.02
N ASP A 86 -5.63 7.98 8.94
CA ASP A 86 -6.02 9.38 8.78
C ASP A 86 -5.97 9.81 7.32
N ILE A 87 -5.12 9.12 6.55
CA ILE A 87 -4.97 9.33 5.11
C ILE A 87 -4.92 7.97 4.41
N LEU A 88 -5.68 7.81 3.33
CA LEU A 88 -5.67 6.65 2.45
C LEU A 88 -5.09 7.04 1.09
N CYS A 89 -3.99 6.40 0.69
CA CYS A 89 -3.36 6.50 -0.62
C CYS A 89 -3.72 5.24 -1.41
N LEU A 90 -4.62 5.33 -2.36
CA LEU A 90 -5.18 4.18 -3.07
C LEU A 90 -4.70 4.19 -4.51
N GLN A 91 -4.08 3.10 -4.95
CA GLN A 91 -3.65 2.87 -6.32
C GLN A 91 -4.63 1.93 -7.03
N GLU A 92 -4.67 1.98 -8.35
CA GLU A 92 -5.61 1.25 -9.19
C GLU A 92 -7.07 1.44 -8.77
N TYR A 93 -7.42 2.70 -8.47
CA TYR A 93 -8.76 3.04 -8.03
C TYR A 93 -9.77 2.97 -9.18
N GLN A 94 -10.77 2.10 -9.05
CA GLN A 94 -11.85 1.97 -10.03
C GLN A 94 -13.18 1.75 -9.34
N THR A 95 -14.21 2.39 -9.86
CA THR A 95 -15.61 2.22 -9.47
C THR A 95 -16.47 1.96 -10.71
N ILE A 96 -17.55 1.25 -10.56
CA ILE A 96 -18.46 0.90 -11.67
C ILE A 96 -19.88 1.28 -11.27
N GLU A 97 -20.49 2.19 -12.03
CA GLU A 97 -21.85 2.66 -11.79
C GLU A 97 -22.89 1.58 -12.22
N SER A 98 -23.04 0.56 -11.39
CA SER A 98 -23.97 -0.55 -11.60
C SER A 98 -24.37 -1.17 -10.26
N PRO A 99 -25.60 -1.68 -10.11
CA PRO A 99 -26.10 -2.25 -8.84
C PRO A 99 -25.25 -3.40 -8.26
N ARG A 100 -24.58 -4.16 -9.14
CA ARG A 100 -23.74 -5.31 -8.75
C ARG A 100 -22.33 -4.91 -8.29
N TYR A 101 -21.94 -3.67 -8.53
CA TYR A 101 -20.59 -3.20 -8.33
C TYR A 101 -20.58 -2.00 -7.38
N LEU A 102 -19.40 -1.66 -6.88
CA LEU A 102 -19.19 -0.45 -6.09
C LEU A 102 -19.26 0.78 -6.99
N SER A 103 -20.25 1.63 -6.75
CA SER A 103 -20.29 2.97 -7.32
C SER A 103 -19.40 3.95 -6.53
N GLN A 104 -19.07 5.09 -7.13
CA GLN A 104 -18.38 6.17 -6.43
C GLN A 104 -19.15 6.61 -5.18
N LYS A 105 -20.48 6.69 -5.26
CA LYS A 105 -21.36 7.03 -4.13
C LYS A 105 -21.30 6.02 -2.98
N ASP A 106 -21.15 4.72 -3.28
CA ASP A 106 -21.00 3.69 -2.25
C ASP A 106 -19.68 3.88 -1.48
N VAL A 107 -18.61 4.19 -2.21
CA VAL A 107 -17.29 4.45 -1.59
C VAL A 107 -17.33 5.69 -0.72
N GLU A 108 -17.85 6.81 -1.22
CA GLU A 108 -17.98 8.07 -0.46
C GLU A 108 -18.86 7.89 0.80
N LYS A 109 -19.94 7.14 0.68
CA LYS A 109 -20.79 6.82 1.83
C LYS A 109 -20.06 5.99 2.88
N ALA A 110 -19.26 5.00 2.45
CA ALA A 110 -18.51 4.16 3.36
C ALA A 110 -17.33 4.90 4.01
N LEU A 111 -16.68 5.77 3.26
CA LEU A 111 -15.52 6.57 3.68
C LEU A 111 -15.93 8.00 4.11
N LYS A 112 -17.15 8.19 4.63
CA LYS A 112 -17.66 9.49 5.08
C LYS A 112 -16.80 10.20 6.13
N ASP A 113 -15.97 9.44 6.88
CA ASP A 113 -15.05 9.96 7.88
C ASP A 113 -13.78 10.60 7.24
N TYR A 114 -13.67 10.53 5.90
CA TYR A 114 -12.64 11.19 5.10
C TYR A 114 -13.29 12.29 4.23
N PRO A 115 -13.58 13.46 4.80
CA PRO A 115 -14.35 14.51 4.11
C PRO A 115 -13.62 15.11 2.90
N TYR A 116 -12.30 14.94 2.85
CA TYR A 116 -11.49 15.45 1.73
C TYR A 116 -10.99 14.29 0.89
N HIS A 117 -11.27 14.34 -0.40
CA HIS A 117 -10.77 13.34 -1.32
C HIS A 117 -10.45 13.93 -2.69
N ASN A 118 -9.53 13.31 -3.39
CA ASN A 118 -9.18 13.64 -4.76
C ASN A 118 -8.85 12.37 -5.53
N ILE A 119 -9.38 12.26 -6.75
CA ILE A 119 -9.18 11.12 -7.64
C ILE A 119 -8.66 11.65 -8.97
N GLN A 120 -7.49 11.15 -9.40
CA GLN A 120 -6.86 11.57 -10.65
C GLN A 120 -6.57 10.40 -11.58
N ILE A 121 -6.77 10.61 -12.87
CA ILE A 121 -6.35 9.69 -13.93
C ILE A 121 -4.86 9.84 -14.13
N VAL A 122 -4.11 8.75 -13.92
CA VAL A 122 -2.65 8.76 -14.01
C VAL A 122 -2.10 8.02 -15.23
N GLY A 123 -2.88 7.14 -15.84
CA GLY A 123 -2.45 6.38 -16.99
C GLY A 123 -3.58 5.60 -17.65
N ARG A 124 -3.22 4.72 -18.59
CA ARG A 124 -4.13 3.74 -19.19
C ARG A 124 -4.34 2.57 -18.22
N GLY A 125 -5.57 2.07 -18.14
CA GLY A 125 -5.89 0.85 -17.42
C GLY A 125 -5.73 -0.40 -18.28
N SER A 126 -5.84 -1.56 -17.65
CA SER A 126 -5.86 -2.85 -18.34
C SER A 126 -7.20 -3.01 -19.09
N GLY A 127 -7.19 -2.80 -20.40
CA GLY A 127 -8.36 -2.94 -21.27
C GLY A 127 -8.68 -1.70 -22.08
N LYS A 128 -9.43 -1.91 -23.18
CA LYS A 128 -9.77 -0.84 -24.13
C LYS A 128 -10.68 0.20 -23.45
N GLY A 129 -10.22 1.45 -23.38
CA GLY A 129 -10.98 2.55 -22.78
C GLY A 129 -10.91 2.63 -21.25
N HIS A 130 -10.20 1.73 -20.57
CA HIS A 130 -9.98 1.82 -19.13
C HIS A 130 -8.87 2.82 -18.81
N THR A 131 -9.02 3.48 -17.66
CA THR A 131 -8.00 4.41 -17.14
C THR A 131 -7.50 3.93 -15.80
N ASN A 132 -6.19 4.07 -15.56
CA ASN A 132 -5.65 3.86 -14.23
C ASN A 132 -5.80 5.14 -13.41
N ARG A 133 -6.28 5.01 -12.19
CA ARG A 133 -6.56 6.14 -11.29
C ARG A 133 -5.86 5.95 -9.96
N ILE A 134 -5.48 7.06 -9.36
CA ILE A 134 -5.01 7.15 -7.99
C ILE A 134 -6.00 8.00 -7.21
N ALA A 135 -6.33 7.56 -6.00
CA ALA A 135 -7.18 8.31 -5.08
C ALA A 135 -6.46 8.60 -3.76
N CYS A 136 -6.73 9.77 -3.22
CA CYS A 136 -6.39 10.14 -1.86
C CYS A 136 -7.69 10.45 -1.11
N TYR A 137 -7.91 9.80 0.02
CA TYR A 137 -8.96 10.14 0.98
C TYR A 137 -8.30 10.58 2.28
N SER A 138 -8.69 11.73 2.82
CA SER A 138 -8.01 12.36 3.94
C SER A 138 -8.99 12.93 4.96
N LYS A 139 -8.66 12.83 6.24
CA LYS A 139 -9.31 13.58 7.31
C LYS A 139 -8.83 15.04 7.35
N PHE A 140 -7.69 15.32 6.71
CA PHE A 140 -7.10 16.66 6.62
C PHE A 140 -7.45 17.34 5.30
N PRO A 141 -7.64 18.66 5.27
CA PRO A 141 -7.91 19.39 4.04
C PRO A 141 -6.84 19.17 2.97
N ILE A 142 -7.26 18.84 1.75
CA ILE A 142 -6.40 18.79 0.57
C ILE A 142 -6.41 20.19 -0.05
N LEU A 143 -5.30 20.94 0.10
CA LEU A 143 -5.16 22.30 -0.39
C LEU A 143 -4.93 22.33 -1.90
N SER A 144 -4.10 21.42 -2.39
CA SER A 144 -3.80 21.28 -3.81
C SER A 144 -3.50 19.83 -4.17
N SER A 145 -3.64 19.52 -5.46
CA SER A 145 -3.22 18.23 -6.02
C SER A 145 -2.74 18.42 -7.45
N ARG A 146 -1.63 17.78 -7.79
CA ARG A 146 -1.11 17.78 -9.15
C ARG A 146 -0.50 16.45 -9.52
N LYS A 147 -0.78 15.99 -10.74
CA LYS A 147 -0.09 14.86 -11.35
C LYS A 147 1.34 15.29 -11.69
N LEU A 148 2.32 14.43 -11.40
CA LEU A 148 3.69 14.62 -11.86
C LEU A 148 3.77 14.29 -13.36
N ASP A 149 4.46 15.17 -14.09
CA ASP A 149 4.66 15.01 -15.52
C ASP A 149 5.95 14.21 -15.79
N TYR A 150 5.77 12.95 -16.15
CA TYR A 150 6.84 12.07 -16.63
C TYR A 150 6.27 11.03 -17.60
N ALA A 151 7.13 10.56 -18.51
CA ALA A 151 6.73 9.61 -19.55
C ALA A 151 6.39 8.24 -18.95
N SER A 152 5.11 7.96 -18.78
CA SER A 152 4.59 6.64 -18.41
C SER A 152 3.22 6.43 -19.04
N GLU A 153 3.02 5.24 -19.60
CA GLU A 153 1.74 4.89 -20.22
C GLU A 153 0.70 4.42 -19.20
N TYR A 154 1.14 3.70 -18.17
CA TYR A 154 0.24 3.00 -17.23
C TYR A 154 0.27 3.59 -15.82
N ASN A 155 1.39 4.15 -15.41
CA ASN A 155 1.61 4.62 -14.04
C ASN A 155 1.74 6.13 -13.99
N GLY A 156 1.48 6.69 -12.83
CA GLY A 156 1.68 8.10 -12.57
C GLY A 156 1.69 8.36 -11.08
N SER A 157 2.23 9.50 -10.69
CA SER A 157 2.25 9.94 -9.30
C SER A 157 1.46 11.23 -9.16
N VAL A 158 0.81 11.39 -8.03
CA VAL A 158 0.07 12.59 -7.66
C VAL A 158 0.66 13.16 -6.38
N VAL A 159 0.99 14.44 -6.41
CA VAL A 159 1.41 15.19 -5.24
C VAL A 159 0.20 15.89 -4.66
N TYR A 160 0.01 15.77 -3.37
CA TYR A 160 -1.01 16.45 -2.59
C TYR A 160 -0.36 17.37 -1.55
N GLU A 161 -0.93 18.54 -1.35
CA GLU A 161 -0.61 19.41 -0.21
C GLU A 161 -1.75 19.32 0.79
N LEU A 162 -1.44 18.85 2.00
CA LEU A 162 -2.40 18.62 3.08
C LEU A 162 -2.19 19.64 4.19
N LYS A 163 -3.27 20.25 4.67
CA LYS A 163 -3.23 21.13 5.85
C LYS A 163 -3.31 20.29 7.10
N MET A 164 -2.26 20.29 7.91
CA MET A 164 -2.17 19.51 9.15
C MET A 164 -1.84 20.44 10.32
N GLY A 165 -2.86 20.88 11.04
CA GLY A 165 -2.71 21.94 12.05
C GLY A 165 -2.24 23.24 11.40
N GLU A 166 -1.14 23.82 11.88
CA GLU A 166 -0.53 25.01 11.31
C GLU A 166 0.36 24.72 10.09
N ASP A 167 0.78 23.47 9.94
CA ASP A 167 1.72 23.05 8.89
C ASP A 167 1.02 22.63 7.60
N THR A 168 1.80 22.63 6.52
CA THR A 168 1.43 22.04 5.23
C THR A 168 2.38 20.88 4.93
N VAL A 169 1.83 19.70 4.73
CA VAL A 169 2.59 18.47 4.44
C VAL A 169 2.40 18.08 2.99
N MET A 170 3.50 17.77 2.32
CA MET A 170 3.49 17.24 0.96
C MET A 170 3.43 15.71 1.00
N LEU A 171 2.42 15.14 0.37
CA LEU A 171 2.20 13.70 0.23
C LEU A 171 2.32 13.31 -1.25
N ILE A 172 3.09 12.28 -1.55
CA ILE A 172 3.19 11.72 -2.90
C ILE A 172 2.59 10.31 -2.89
N ASN A 173 1.62 10.10 -3.77
CA ASN A 173 0.98 8.79 -4.01
C ASN A 173 1.33 8.32 -5.43
N ASN A 174 1.86 7.13 -5.59
CA ASN A 174 2.33 6.54 -6.84
C ASN A 174 2.07 5.03 -6.91
#